data_e05c82ac903bb8c53f3a6ae475e87214
#
_entry.id   e05c82ac903bb8c53f3a6ae475e87214
#
_cell.length_a   1.000
_cell.length_b   1.000
_cell.length_c   1.000
_cell.angle_alpha   90.00
_cell.angle_beta   90.00
_cell.angle_gamma   90.00
#
_symmetry.space_group_name_H-M   'P 1'
#
loop_
_entity.id
_entity.type
_entity.pdbx_description
1 polymer ?
#
loop_
_entity_poly.entity_id
_entity_poly.type
_entity_poly.pdbx_seq_one_letter_code
_entity_poly.pdbx_strand_id
1 'polypeptide(L)'
;MERQLLLSRMKTPDGTILTSEHVHDYKQHLDKNGDTYILDGGTEYQRTTINDIPMEDMSIYSDSPFEEIRKYVTRGTFDKKGNRVFLALEDMTDEHLLNATMYNLQADRKYNIHNKLYLQELIYRIDNKI
;
A
#
# COMPACT_ATOMS: atom_id res chain seq x y z
N MET A 1 -10.00 13.63 12.23
CA MET A 1 -9.82 13.33 10.80
C MET A 1 -10.15 11.88 10.54
N GLU A 2 -10.88 11.63 9.48
CA GLU A 2 -11.16 10.26 9.07
C GLU A 2 -9.88 9.60 8.58
N ARG A 3 -9.71 8.33 8.94
CA ARG A 3 -8.58 7.57 8.42
C ARG A 3 -8.83 7.24 6.95
N GLN A 4 -7.76 7.24 6.18
CA GLN A 4 -7.78 6.91 4.76
C GLN A 4 -7.15 5.54 4.52
N LEU A 5 -7.77 4.74 3.66
CA LEU A 5 -7.20 3.46 3.24
C LEU A 5 -5.98 3.71 2.35
N LEU A 6 -4.84 3.11 2.70
CA LEU A 6 -3.61 3.22 1.93
C LEU A 6 -3.28 1.93 1.16
N LEU A 7 -3.63 0.78 1.72
CA LEU A 7 -3.36 -0.51 1.08
C LEU A 7 -4.31 -1.56 1.62
N SER A 8 -4.99 -2.27 0.73
CA SER A 8 -5.90 -3.36 1.11
C SER A 8 -5.12 -4.66 1.36
N ARG A 9 -5.24 -5.19 2.58
CA ARG A 9 -4.65 -6.48 2.98
C ARG A 9 -5.64 -7.23 3.86
N MET A 10 -5.85 -8.51 3.57
CA MET A 10 -6.72 -9.37 4.35
C MET A 10 -6.05 -10.72 4.59
N LYS A 11 -6.27 -11.28 5.77
CA LYS A 11 -5.78 -12.61 6.13
C LYS A 11 -6.93 -13.59 6.15
N THR A 12 -6.82 -14.64 5.36
CA THR A 12 -7.81 -15.72 5.32
C THR A 12 -7.69 -16.60 6.58
N PRO A 13 -8.73 -17.40 6.91
CA PRO A 13 -8.65 -18.29 8.07
C PRO A 13 -7.49 -19.29 8.04
N ASP A 14 -7.01 -19.66 6.85
CA ASP A 14 -5.87 -20.57 6.74
C ASP A 14 -4.50 -19.85 6.85
N GLY A 15 -4.51 -18.54 7.11
CA GLY A 15 -3.28 -17.76 7.31
C GLY A 15 -2.72 -17.13 6.04
N THR A 16 -3.37 -17.29 4.89
CA THR A 16 -2.92 -16.67 3.64
C THR A 16 -3.23 -15.18 3.65
N ILE A 17 -2.26 -14.35 3.27
CA ILE A 17 -2.43 -12.90 3.19
C ILE A 17 -2.63 -12.51 1.74
N LEU A 18 -3.78 -11.87 1.47
CA LEU A 18 -4.09 -11.27 0.18
C LEU A 18 -3.79 -9.78 0.25
N THR A 19 -3.03 -9.27 -0.73
CA THR A 19 -2.68 -7.85 -0.81
C THR A 19 -3.11 -7.33 -2.18
N SER A 20 -3.96 -6.31 -2.18
CA SER A 20 -4.38 -5.62 -3.41
C SER A 20 -3.71 -4.25 -3.43
N GLU A 21 -2.77 -4.06 -4.36
CA GLU A 21 -1.83 -2.93 -4.35
C GLU A 21 -2.33 -1.72 -5.14
N HIS A 22 -3.29 -1.91 -6.04
CA HIS A 22 -3.86 -0.81 -6.85
C HIS A 22 -5.32 -1.11 -7.19
N VAL A 23 -6.02 -0.12 -7.72
CA VAL A 23 -7.48 -0.18 -7.93
C VAL A 23 -7.94 -1.34 -8.82
N HIS A 24 -7.10 -1.81 -9.73
CA HIS A 24 -7.40 -2.94 -10.62
C HIS A 24 -6.77 -4.25 -10.18
N ASP A 25 -6.17 -4.29 -9.00
CA ASP A 25 -5.47 -5.48 -8.51
C ASP A 25 -6.47 -6.42 -7.82
N TYR A 26 -6.79 -7.50 -8.48
CA TYR A 26 -7.72 -8.52 -8.02
C TYR A 26 -6.94 -9.74 -7.53
N LYS A 27 -7.13 -10.10 -6.28
CA LYS A 27 -6.49 -11.27 -5.67
C LYS A 27 -7.54 -12.30 -5.29
N GLN A 28 -7.22 -13.56 -5.52
CA GLN A 28 -8.10 -14.69 -5.21
C GLN A 28 -7.30 -15.82 -4.57
N HIS A 29 -7.89 -16.46 -3.57
CA HIS A 29 -7.30 -17.62 -2.91
C HIS A 29 -8.37 -18.67 -2.70
N LEU A 30 -8.07 -19.92 -3.04
CA LEU A 30 -8.89 -21.10 -2.79
C LEU A 30 -8.22 -21.90 -1.66
N ASP A 31 -8.92 -22.11 -0.56
CA ASP A 31 -8.38 -22.87 0.56
C ASP A 31 -8.61 -24.38 0.40
N LYS A 32 -8.13 -25.16 1.37
CA LYS A 32 -8.24 -26.63 1.34
C LYS A 32 -9.68 -27.12 1.44
N ASN A 33 -10.58 -26.32 1.99
CA ASN A 33 -11.98 -26.67 2.19
C ASN A 33 -12.85 -26.32 0.97
N GLY A 34 -12.26 -25.75 -0.09
CA GLY A 34 -12.97 -25.31 -1.27
C GLY A 34 -13.57 -23.92 -1.17
N ASP A 35 -13.27 -23.19 -0.11
CA ASP A 35 -13.75 -21.82 0.06
C ASP A 35 -12.87 -20.83 -0.70
N THR A 36 -13.52 -19.91 -1.42
CA THR A 36 -12.83 -18.89 -2.22
C THR A 36 -12.86 -17.57 -1.51
N TYR A 37 -11.71 -16.89 -1.49
CA TYR A 37 -11.53 -15.57 -0.90
C TYR A 37 -11.06 -14.60 -1.97
N ILE A 38 -11.63 -13.41 -1.96
CA ILE A 38 -11.34 -12.37 -2.96
C ILE A 38 -11.00 -11.08 -2.24
N LEU A 39 -10.01 -10.35 -2.76
CA LEU A 39 -9.69 -8.99 -2.35
C LEU A 39 -9.44 -8.15 -3.59
N ASP A 40 -10.14 -7.03 -3.70
CA ASP A 40 -10.11 -6.14 -4.85
C ASP A 40 -10.26 -4.70 -4.38
N GLY A 41 -9.84 -3.73 -5.19
CA GLY A 41 -9.99 -2.31 -4.94
C GLY A 41 -8.72 -1.56 -4.54
N GLY A 42 -7.70 -2.27 -4.08
CA GLY A 42 -6.38 -1.72 -3.81
C GLY A 42 -6.36 -0.61 -2.76
N THR A 43 -6.05 0.60 -3.20
CA THR A 43 -5.92 1.78 -2.35
C THR A 43 -7.16 2.68 -2.38
N GLU A 44 -8.15 2.35 -3.20
CA GLU A 44 -9.34 3.19 -3.40
C GLU A 44 -10.53 2.68 -2.57
N TYR A 45 -10.77 1.39 -2.61
CA TYR A 45 -11.87 0.74 -1.88
C TYR A 45 -11.49 -0.71 -1.57
N GLN A 46 -12.32 -1.37 -0.77
CA GLN A 46 -12.17 -2.78 -0.49
C GLN A 46 -13.42 -3.53 -0.90
N ARG A 47 -13.25 -4.52 -1.77
CA ARG A 47 -14.29 -5.48 -2.09
C ARG A 47 -13.79 -6.88 -1.77
N THR A 48 -14.53 -7.58 -0.91
CA THR A 48 -14.16 -8.91 -0.44
C THR A 48 -15.19 -9.95 -0.90
N THR A 49 -14.88 -11.19 -0.62
CA THR A 49 -15.73 -12.34 -0.94
C THR A 49 -17.13 -12.19 -0.35
N ILE A 50 -18.14 -12.69 -1.08
CA ILE A 50 -19.55 -12.70 -0.65
C ILE A 50 -19.86 -13.97 0.16
N ASN A 51 -18.88 -14.67 0.68
CA ASN A 51 -19.15 -15.78 1.60
C ASN A 51 -19.27 -15.24 3.04
N ASP A 52 -19.85 -16.04 3.93
CA ASP A 52 -20.07 -15.65 5.33
C ASP A 52 -18.83 -15.92 6.20
N ILE A 53 -17.67 -16.20 5.59
CA ILE A 53 -16.45 -16.52 6.32
C ILE A 53 -15.62 -15.22 6.43
N PRO A 54 -15.45 -14.69 7.67
CA PRO A 54 -14.71 -13.43 7.83
C PRO A 54 -13.21 -13.61 7.62
N MET A 55 -12.61 -12.60 6.98
CA MET A 55 -11.15 -12.44 6.92
C MET A 55 -10.72 -11.40 7.96
N GLU A 56 -9.49 -11.54 8.44
CA GLU A 56 -8.91 -10.54 9.34
C GLU A 56 -8.43 -9.33 8.54
N ASP A 57 -8.87 -8.14 8.91
CA ASP A 57 -8.43 -6.90 8.27
C ASP A 57 -7.01 -6.56 8.71
N MET A 58 -6.07 -6.65 7.78
CA MET A 58 -4.66 -6.27 7.97
C MET A 58 -4.29 -5.10 7.05
N SER A 59 -5.28 -4.37 6.57
CA SER A 59 -5.08 -3.23 5.68
C SER A 59 -4.28 -2.13 6.37
N ILE A 60 -3.57 -1.35 5.56
CA ILE A 60 -2.79 -0.22 6.04
C ILE A 60 -3.63 1.04 5.84
N TYR A 61 -3.77 1.81 6.89
CA TYR A 61 -4.53 3.06 6.92
C TYR A 61 -3.61 4.23 7.26
N SER A 62 -4.10 5.44 7.04
CA SER A 62 -3.33 6.66 7.33
C SER A 62 -2.97 6.82 8.81
N ASP A 63 -3.71 6.18 9.71
CA ASP A 63 -3.46 6.17 11.15
C ASP A 63 -2.72 4.92 11.64
N SER A 64 -2.28 4.05 10.74
CA SER A 64 -1.45 2.90 11.09
C SER A 64 -0.07 3.37 11.57
N PRO A 65 0.64 2.57 12.41
CA PRO A 65 2.01 2.92 12.80
C PRO A 65 2.89 3.16 11.58
N PHE A 66 3.74 4.18 11.62
CA PHE A 66 4.55 4.54 10.46
C PHE A 66 5.51 3.43 10.04
N GLU A 67 5.97 2.61 10.98
CA GLU A 67 6.80 1.43 10.72
C GLU A 67 6.09 0.47 9.76
N GLU A 68 4.76 0.33 9.86
CA GLU A 68 3.97 -0.48 8.94
C GLU A 68 3.74 0.24 7.62
N ILE A 69 3.42 1.53 7.67
CA ILE A 69 3.19 2.33 6.46
C ILE A 69 4.41 2.27 5.56
N ARG A 70 5.60 2.55 6.10
CA ARG A 70 6.83 2.59 5.31
C ARG A 70 7.23 1.24 4.70
N LYS A 71 6.80 0.16 5.33
CA LYS A 71 7.12 -1.21 4.89
C LYS A 71 6.19 -1.69 3.77
N TYR A 72 4.92 -1.30 3.81
CA TYR A 72 3.90 -1.87 2.94
C TYR A 72 3.33 -0.91 1.90
N VAL A 73 3.33 0.39 2.15
CA VAL A 73 2.85 1.35 1.15
C VAL A 73 3.91 1.50 0.06
N THR A 74 3.48 1.36 -1.20
CA THR A 74 4.39 1.35 -2.34
C THR A 74 4.11 2.49 -3.30
N ARG A 75 5.11 2.78 -4.13
CA ARG A 75 4.98 3.67 -5.28
C ARG A 75 5.33 2.89 -6.55
N GLY A 76 4.48 3.01 -7.56
CA GLY A 76 4.76 2.46 -8.88
C GLY A 76 5.85 3.27 -9.59
N THR A 77 6.85 2.56 -10.12
CA THR A 77 7.95 3.16 -10.86
C THR A 77 8.41 2.16 -11.93
N PHE A 78 9.50 2.47 -12.61
CA PHE A 78 10.07 1.60 -13.63
C PHE A 78 11.50 1.23 -13.27
N ASP A 79 11.88 -0.03 -13.49
CA ASP A 79 13.26 -0.46 -13.32
C ASP A 79 14.11 -0.02 -14.51
N LYS A 80 15.42 -0.37 -14.49
CA LYS A 80 16.36 -0.01 -15.56
C LYS A 80 16.01 -0.64 -16.91
N LYS A 81 15.21 -1.71 -16.91
CA LYS A 81 14.78 -2.40 -18.13
C LYS A 81 13.43 -1.89 -18.64
N GLY A 82 12.84 -0.91 -17.97
CA GLY A 82 11.54 -0.35 -18.31
C GLY A 82 10.33 -1.14 -17.79
N ASN A 83 10.53 -2.13 -16.93
CA ASN A 83 9.46 -2.91 -16.34
C ASN A 83 8.83 -2.15 -15.18
N ARG A 84 7.50 -2.23 -15.08
CA ARG A 84 6.78 -1.63 -13.96
C ARG A 84 7.09 -2.39 -12.67
N VAL A 85 7.51 -1.66 -11.65
CA VAL A 85 7.79 -2.21 -10.32
C VAL A 85 7.15 -1.33 -9.26
N PHE A 86 6.87 -1.91 -8.09
CA PHE A 86 6.33 -1.20 -6.94
C PHE A 86 7.36 -1.24 -5.82
N LEU A 87 7.81 -0.07 -5.37
CA LEU A 87 8.77 0.04 -4.28
C LEU A 87 8.09 0.53 -3.02
N ALA A 88 8.33 -0.17 -1.91
CA ALA A 88 7.91 0.32 -0.60
C ALA A 88 8.65 1.63 -0.27
N LEU A 89 8.06 2.47 0.58
CA LEU A 89 8.69 3.73 0.97
C LEU A 89 10.10 3.50 1.51
N GLU A 90 10.29 2.46 2.33
CA GLU A 90 11.60 2.15 2.92
C GLU A 90 12.66 1.76 1.89
N ASP A 91 12.24 1.31 0.70
CA ASP A 91 13.15 0.89 -0.38
C ASP A 91 13.43 2.01 -1.38
N MET A 92 12.75 3.14 -1.29
CA MET A 92 13.00 4.29 -2.15
C MET A 92 14.24 5.04 -1.67
N THR A 93 15.06 5.53 -2.62
CA THR A 93 16.18 6.41 -2.26
C THR A 93 15.66 7.78 -1.80
N ASP A 94 16.48 8.52 -1.08
CA ASP A 94 16.14 9.89 -0.67
C ASP A 94 15.81 10.76 -1.89
N GLU A 95 16.61 10.65 -2.94
CA GLU A 95 16.38 11.36 -4.19
C GLU A 95 15.05 10.98 -4.82
N HIS A 96 14.70 9.69 -4.83
CA HIS A 96 13.43 9.21 -5.38
C HIS A 96 12.24 9.79 -4.61
N LEU A 97 12.33 9.84 -3.27
CA LEU A 97 11.29 10.43 -2.42
C LEU A 97 11.09 11.92 -2.73
N LEU A 98 12.20 12.66 -2.87
CA LEU A 98 12.14 14.08 -3.23
C LEU A 98 11.56 14.30 -4.63
N ASN A 99 11.99 13.51 -5.60
CA ASN A 99 11.51 13.63 -6.98
C ASN A 99 10.01 13.28 -7.09
N ALA A 100 9.55 12.28 -6.34
CA ALA A 100 8.13 11.92 -6.28
C ALA A 100 7.30 13.07 -5.71
N THR A 101 7.79 13.72 -4.65
CA THR A 101 7.14 14.88 -4.03
C THR A 101 7.07 16.04 -5.03
N MET A 102 8.18 16.36 -5.68
CA MET A 102 8.25 17.44 -6.67
C MET A 102 7.31 17.19 -7.85
N TYR A 103 7.27 15.96 -8.34
CA TYR A 103 6.36 15.57 -9.42
C TYR A 103 4.90 15.85 -9.04
N ASN A 104 4.49 15.47 -7.84
CA ASN A 104 3.13 15.68 -7.38
C ASN A 104 2.80 17.17 -7.20
N LEU A 105 3.76 17.98 -6.75
CA LEU A 105 3.57 19.42 -6.64
C LEU A 105 3.35 20.06 -8.02
N GLN A 106 4.14 19.66 -9.02
CA GLN A 106 4.03 20.17 -10.37
C GLN A 106 2.76 19.70 -11.09
N ALA A 107 2.28 18.50 -10.75
CA ALA A 107 1.07 17.92 -11.33
C ALA A 107 -0.21 18.34 -10.60
N ASP A 108 -0.15 19.35 -9.75
CA ASP A 108 -1.27 19.87 -8.94
C ASP A 108 -1.87 18.78 -8.03
N ARG A 109 -1.01 17.95 -7.44
CA ARG A 109 -1.37 16.89 -6.50
C ARG A 109 -0.78 17.12 -5.12
N LYS A 110 -0.59 18.37 -4.75
CA LYS A 110 0.06 18.79 -3.52
C LYS A 110 -0.60 18.21 -2.26
N TYR A 111 -1.93 18.07 -2.26
CA TYR A 111 -2.69 17.57 -1.11
C TYR A 111 -2.88 16.05 -1.12
N ASN A 112 -2.27 15.34 -2.05
CA ASN A 112 -2.31 13.88 -2.05
C ASN A 112 -1.60 13.36 -0.81
N ILE A 113 -2.22 12.38 -0.12
CA ILE A 113 -1.66 11.80 1.10
C ILE A 113 -0.25 11.26 0.89
N HIS A 114 0.06 10.75 -0.31
CA HIS A 114 1.38 10.19 -0.60
C HIS A 114 2.51 11.22 -0.50
N ASN A 115 2.24 12.51 -0.80
CA ASN A 115 3.24 13.56 -0.58
C ASN A 115 3.65 13.66 0.88
N LYS A 116 2.66 13.60 1.77
CA LYS A 116 2.92 13.59 3.21
C LYS A 116 3.75 12.37 3.60
N LEU A 117 3.42 11.21 3.06
CA LEU A 117 4.13 9.96 3.36
C LEU A 117 5.58 9.99 2.88
N TYR A 118 5.87 10.54 1.70
CA TYR A 118 7.24 10.69 1.21
C TYR A 118 8.07 11.58 2.14
N LEU A 119 7.50 12.69 2.58
CA LEU A 119 8.17 13.59 3.51
C LEU A 119 8.34 12.95 4.89
N GLN A 120 7.33 12.22 5.36
CA GLN A 120 7.42 11.49 6.64
C GLN A 120 8.51 10.43 6.62
N GLU A 121 8.71 9.75 5.48
CA GLU A 121 9.79 8.77 5.36
C GLU A 121 11.16 9.43 5.48
N LEU A 122 11.35 10.60 4.86
CA LEU A 122 12.60 11.35 5.00
C LEU A 122 12.83 11.77 6.45
N ILE A 123 11.79 12.27 7.13
CA ILE A 123 11.88 12.64 8.55
C ILE A 123 12.20 11.42 9.40
N TYR A 124 11.54 10.29 9.14
CA TYR A 124 11.81 9.03 9.85
C TYR A 124 13.27 8.61 9.75
N ARG A 125 13.86 8.73 8.55
CA ARG A 125 15.28 8.42 8.34
C ARG A 125 16.20 9.35 9.12
N ILE A 126 15.88 10.65 9.15
CA ILE A 126 16.64 11.64 9.93
C ILE A 126 16.56 11.29 11.41
N ASP A 127 15.36 11.05 11.93
CA ASP A 127 15.15 10.77 13.36
C ASP A 127 15.83 9.47 13.79
N ASN A 128 15.90 8.47 12.91
CA ASN A 128 16.50 7.16 13.20
C ASN A 128 17.90 7.00 12.62
N LYS A 129 18.49 8.05 12.07
CA LYS A 129 19.88 8.09 11.55
C LYS A 129 20.14 7.00 10.50
N ILE A 130 19.21 6.84 9.62
CA ILE A 130 19.33 5.88 8.52
C ILE A 130 19.89 6.60 7.28
#